data_48df7c30ff999bae494ce780a1bab2d0
#
_entry.id   48df7c30ff999bae494ce780a1bab2d0
#
_cell.length_a   1.000
_cell.length_b   1.000
_cell.length_c   1.000
_cell.angle_alpha   90.00
_cell.angle_beta   90.00
_cell.angle_gamma   90.00
#
_symmetry.space_group_name_H-M   'P 1'
#
loop_
_entity.id
_entity.type
_entity.pdbx_description
1 polymer ?
#
loop_
_entity_poly.entity_id
_entity_poly.type
_entity_poly.pdbx_seq_one_letter_code
_entity_poly.pdbx_strand_id
1 'polypeptide(L)'
;MGKKKKQQIDLERKITKVFLKNPNSEFNYKQISAALNVKDTKGRNEIIKAITKMFNKKKLISPARGKYALSNNQNNIIKGVLEITSTGRGYVVTDDLEEDVAIERKRLNKAFNGDVVTVLVRQKNQKEKPEGEILEIVQRKKEKFIGVFERHKDYGFVNTRSARMYTDFFINKEDMGGYKTGETVVVEIKKWEEKKESPEGKIIKSLGEKKEEIEAYSILYEHGLSVEFPEIVEKEAEQISAQSHKKEVEKRKDMRDVLTFTIDPDDAKDFDDAISFVEINKNLFEIGVHIADVSHFVKEGTELDKE
;
A
#
# COMPACT_ATOMS: atom_id res chain seq x y z
N MET A 1 -8.43 0.02 -31.01
CA MET A 1 -6.99 -0.31 -31.23
C MET A 1 -6.85 -1.80 -31.41
N GLY A 2 -6.24 -2.30 -32.50
CA GLY A 2 -6.22 -3.75 -32.82
C GLY A 2 -5.40 -4.57 -31.81
N LYS A 3 -5.82 -5.82 -31.54
CA LYS A 3 -5.16 -6.80 -30.64
C LYS A 3 -3.62 -6.86 -30.81
N LYS A 4 -3.10 -6.77 -32.05
CA LYS A 4 -1.66 -6.78 -32.35
C LYS A 4 -0.91 -5.58 -31.75
N LYS A 5 -1.52 -4.39 -31.72
CA LYS A 5 -0.89 -3.17 -31.16
C LYS A 5 -0.79 -3.23 -29.63
N LYS A 6 -1.82 -3.80 -28.98
CA LYS A 6 -1.85 -4.02 -27.51
C LYS A 6 -0.78 -5.06 -27.09
N GLN A 7 -0.63 -6.17 -27.82
CA GLN A 7 0.40 -7.19 -27.56
C GLN A 7 1.83 -6.65 -27.75
N GLN A 8 2.04 -5.78 -28.74
CA GLN A 8 3.35 -5.22 -29.01
C GLN A 8 3.78 -4.19 -27.94
N ILE A 9 2.84 -3.38 -27.41
CA ILE A 9 3.11 -2.45 -26.32
C ILE A 9 3.46 -3.22 -25.05
N ASP A 10 2.77 -4.32 -24.77
CA ASP A 10 3.06 -5.19 -23.62
C ASP A 10 4.45 -5.81 -23.70
N LEU A 11 4.86 -6.27 -24.90
CA LEU A 11 6.20 -6.83 -25.10
C LEU A 11 7.31 -5.77 -24.95
N GLU A 12 7.14 -4.56 -25.50
CA GLU A 12 8.09 -3.45 -25.31
C GLU A 12 8.27 -3.15 -23.80
N ARG A 13 7.19 -3.18 -23.01
CA ARG A 13 7.22 -2.98 -21.57
C ARG A 13 7.97 -4.09 -20.82
N LYS A 14 7.72 -5.35 -21.17
CA LYS A 14 8.45 -6.51 -20.61
C LYS A 14 9.95 -6.43 -20.88
N ILE A 15 10.32 -6.06 -22.10
CA ILE A 15 11.73 -5.84 -22.48
C ILE A 15 12.34 -4.71 -21.63
N THR A 16 11.66 -3.59 -21.49
CA THR A 16 12.13 -2.48 -20.65
C THR A 16 12.37 -2.94 -19.19
N LYS A 17 11.49 -3.74 -18.61
CA LYS A 17 11.68 -4.30 -17.26
C LYS A 17 12.93 -5.18 -17.13
N VAL A 18 13.34 -5.91 -18.16
CA VAL A 18 14.58 -6.69 -18.14
C VAL A 18 15.80 -5.78 -17.98
N PHE A 19 15.82 -4.67 -18.71
CA PHE A 19 16.89 -3.67 -18.58
C PHE A 19 16.88 -2.96 -17.24
N LEU A 20 15.69 -2.63 -16.71
CA LEU A 20 15.54 -1.93 -15.43
C LEU A 20 16.03 -2.73 -14.23
N LYS A 21 15.90 -4.06 -14.26
CA LYS A 21 16.47 -4.95 -13.23
C LYS A 21 18.00 -4.92 -13.20
N ASN A 22 18.64 -4.52 -14.30
CA ASN A 22 20.08 -4.45 -14.45
C ASN A 22 20.46 -3.19 -15.27
N PRO A 23 20.37 -1.98 -14.71
CA PRO A 23 20.41 -0.73 -15.47
C PRO A 23 21.69 -0.50 -16.27
N ASN A 24 22.81 -1.03 -15.77
CA ASN A 24 24.14 -0.87 -16.40
C ASN A 24 24.53 -2.05 -17.27
N SER A 25 23.61 -2.97 -17.55
CA SER A 25 23.92 -4.19 -18.31
C SER A 25 23.48 -4.07 -19.76
N GLU A 26 24.28 -4.71 -20.61
CA GLU A 26 23.98 -4.87 -22.03
C GLU A 26 23.40 -6.26 -22.29
N PHE A 27 22.29 -6.34 -23.02
CA PHE A 27 21.63 -7.58 -23.34
C PHE A 27 21.54 -7.78 -24.86
N ASN A 28 21.79 -9.00 -25.32
CA ASN A 28 21.41 -9.42 -26.66
C ASN A 28 19.99 -10.05 -26.66
N TYR A 29 19.43 -10.25 -27.86
CA TYR A 29 18.06 -10.79 -27.97
C TYR A 29 17.87 -12.17 -27.33
N LYS A 30 18.93 -13.01 -27.25
CA LYS A 30 18.88 -14.36 -26.65
C LYS A 30 18.75 -14.21 -25.11
N GLN A 31 19.52 -13.33 -24.51
CA GLN A 31 19.45 -13.03 -23.07
C GLN A 31 18.09 -12.44 -22.69
N ILE A 32 17.56 -11.51 -23.49
CA ILE A 32 16.22 -10.94 -23.29
C ILE A 32 15.15 -12.04 -23.43
N SER A 33 15.27 -12.93 -24.44
CA SER A 33 14.35 -14.05 -24.60
C SER A 33 14.36 -15.00 -23.41
N ALA A 34 15.56 -15.31 -22.89
CA ALA A 34 15.72 -16.15 -21.69
C ALA A 34 15.09 -15.49 -20.46
N ALA A 35 15.35 -14.20 -20.23
CA ALA A 35 14.77 -13.43 -19.13
C ALA A 35 13.24 -13.35 -19.17
N LEU A 36 12.65 -13.41 -20.38
CA LEU A 36 11.21 -13.42 -20.61
C LEU A 36 10.61 -14.84 -20.73
N ASN A 37 11.40 -15.90 -20.49
CA ASN A 37 11.00 -17.30 -20.65
C ASN A 37 10.44 -17.66 -22.04
N VAL A 38 10.91 -16.98 -23.10
CA VAL A 38 10.50 -17.23 -24.48
C VAL A 38 11.45 -18.20 -25.14
N LYS A 39 10.99 -19.45 -25.40
CA LYS A 39 11.81 -20.53 -25.94
C LYS A 39 11.57 -20.79 -27.44
N ASP A 40 10.39 -20.47 -27.94
CA ASP A 40 9.98 -20.74 -29.31
C ASP A 40 10.52 -19.70 -30.31
N THR A 41 10.68 -20.10 -31.57
CA THR A 41 11.24 -19.26 -32.64
C THR A 41 10.35 -18.06 -32.96
N LYS A 42 9.01 -18.22 -32.89
CA LYS A 42 8.07 -17.16 -33.20
C LYS A 42 8.17 -16.05 -32.16
N GLY A 43 8.17 -16.37 -30.88
CA GLY A 43 8.32 -15.42 -29.78
C GLY A 43 9.68 -14.69 -29.82
N ARG A 44 10.77 -15.40 -30.14
CA ARG A 44 12.08 -14.76 -30.32
C ARG A 44 12.09 -13.75 -31.46
N ASN A 45 11.42 -14.05 -32.57
CA ASN A 45 11.29 -13.10 -33.68
C ASN A 45 10.47 -11.88 -33.33
N GLU A 46 9.44 -12.03 -32.48
CA GLU A 46 8.67 -10.89 -31.94
C GLU A 46 9.54 -10.02 -31.03
N ILE A 47 10.39 -10.62 -30.18
CA ILE A 47 11.35 -9.88 -29.34
C ILE A 47 12.33 -9.08 -30.20
N ILE A 48 12.91 -9.70 -31.25
CA ILE A 48 13.83 -9.01 -32.18
C ILE A 48 13.13 -7.81 -32.82
N LYS A 49 11.92 -7.98 -33.32
CA LYS A 49 11.12 -6.88 -33.90
C LYS A 49 10.85 -5.77 -32.89
N ALA A 50 10.53 -6.13 -31.66
CA ALA A 50 10.29 -5.17 -30.59
C ALA A 50 11.56 -4.38 -30.23
N ILE A 51 12.71 -5.07 -30.08
CA ILE A 51 14.02 -4.45 -29.82
C ILE A 51 14.39 -3.48 -30.94
N THR A 52 14.30 -3.91 -32.20
CA THR A 52 14.59 -3.05 -33.37
C THR A 52 13.71 -1.80 -33.36
N LYS A 53 12.43 -1.96 -33.07
CA LYS A 53 11.51 -0.81 -32.96
C LYS A 53 11.85 0.12 -31.79
N MET A 54 12.23 -0.43 -30.64
CA MET A 54 12.67 0.37 -29.48
C MET A 54 13.98 1.11 -29.79
N PHE A 55 14.91 0.47 -30.49
CA PHE A 55 16.15 1.09 -30.96
C PHE A 55 15.88 2.25 -31.93
N ASN A 56 15.04 2.02 -32.95
CA ASN A 56 14.65 3.08 -33.92
C ASN A 56 13.92 4.26 -33.23
N LYS A 57 13.25 4.00 -32.11
CA LYS A 57 12.60 5.03 -31.29
C LYS A 57 13.56 5.67 -30.27
N LYS A 58 14.85 5.39 -30.33
CA LYS A 58 15.88 5.88 -29.40
C LYS A 58 15.61 5.53 -27.92
N LYS A 59 14.80 4.50 -27.66
CA LYS A 59 14.59 3.95 -26.31
C LYS A 59 15.74 3.04 -25.87
N LEU A 60 16.40 2.40 -26.84
CA LEU A 60 17.59 1.59 -26.65
C LEU A 60 18.75 2.19 -27.45
N ILE A 61 19.96 2.00 -26.95
CA ILE A 61 21.22 2.22 -27.68
C ILE A 61 21.85 0.86 -27.98
N SER A 62 22.77 0.82 -28.93
CA SER A 62 23.57 -0.38 -29.26
C SER A 62 25.02 -0.09 -28.96
N PRO A 63 25.52 -0.34 -27.72
CA PRO A 63 26.90 -0.11 -27.35
C PRO A 63 27.87 -0.99 -28.10
N ALA A 64 27.44 -2.20 -28.48
CA ALA A 64 28.22 -3.15 -29.28
C ALA A 64 27.31 -3.91 -30.27
N ARG A 65 27.89 -4.51 -31.31
CA ARG A 65 27.12 -5.23 -32.31
C ARG A 65 26.25 -6.33 -31.70
N GLY A 66 24.92 -6.21 -31.88
CA GLY A 66 23.94 -7.18 -31.39
C GLY A 66 23.66 -7.09 -29.87
N LYS A 67 24.23 -6.13 -29.16
CA LYS A 67 23.92 -5.83 -27.78
C LYS A 67 23.17 -4.52 -27.69
N TYR A 68 22.26 -4.46 -26.74
CA TYR A 68 21.39 -3.31 -26.48
C TYR A 68 21.47 -2.94 -25.01
N ALA A 69 21.37 -1.65 -24.74
CA ALA A 69 21.24 -1.06 -23.41
C ALA A 69 20.13 -0.01 -23.45
N LEU A 70 19.58 0.34 -22.29
CA LEU A 70 18.70 1.50 -22.22
C LEU A 70 19.46 2.74 -22.71
N SER A 71 18.82 3.54 -23.55
CA SER A 71 19.37 4.86 -23.90
C SER A 71 19.59 5.64 -22.59
N ASN A 72 20.70 6.37 -22.47
CA ASN A 72 21.08 7.15 -21.28
C ASN A 72 20.09 8.27 -20.89
N ASN A 73 18.87 8.24 -21.38
CA ASN A 73 17.73 8.95 -20.80
C ASN A 73 17.29 8.25 -19.48
N GLN A 74 18.25 7.92 -18.61
CA GLN A 74 17.97 7.49 -17.22
C GLN A 74 17.18 8.55 -16.44
N ASN A 75 17.18 9.79 -16.89
CA ASN A 75 16.40 10.89 -16.33
C ASN A 75 14.87 10.78 -16.55
N ASN A 76 14.41 9.74 -17.26
CA ASN A 76 12.96 9.59 -17.53
C ASN A 76 12.29 8.50 -16.70
N ILE A 77 12.98 7.86 -15.76
CA ILE A 77 12.40 6.87 -14.85
C ILE A 77 12.54 7.41 -13.45
N ILE A 78 11.40 7.59 -12.81
CA ILE A 78 11.30 8.10 -11.47
C ILE A 78 10.56 7.12 -10.57
N LYS A 79 10.74 7.26 -9.28
CA LYS A 79 9.96 6.59 -8.24
C LYS A 79 9.11 7.63 -7.51
N GLY A 80 7.88 7.30 -7.21
CA GLY A 80 7.02 8.21 -6.46
C GLY A 80 5.75 7.51 -5.98
N VAL A 81 4.89 8.26 -5.32
CA VAL A 81 3.61 7.81 -4.78
C VAL A 81 2.49 8.15 -5.76
N LEU A 82 1.66 7.17 -6.09
CA LEU A 82 0.52 7.36 -6.98
C LEU A 82 -0.68 7.95 -6.23
N GLU A 83 -1.15 9.09 -6.66
CA GLU A 83 -2.42 9.67 -6.27
C GLU A 83 -3.44 9.55 -7.40
N ILE A 84 -4.64 9.03 -7.10
CA ILE A 84 -5.73 8.90 -8.07
C ILE A 84 -6.83 9.88 -7.69
N THR A 85 -7.24 10.70 -8.65
CA THR A 85 -8.35 11.64 -8.50
C THR A 85 -9.71 10.92 -8.58
N SER A 86 -10.78 11.60 -8.17
CA SER A 86 -12.16 11.10 -8.32
C SER A 86 -12.56 10.84 -9.78
N THR A 87 -11.87 11.47 -10.75
CA THR A 87 -12.10 11.25 -12.19
C THR A 87 -11.32 10.04 -12.73
N GLY A 88 -10.54 9.34 -11.88
CA GLY A 88 -9.74 8.17 -12.26
C GLY A 88 -8.43 8.49 -12.99
N ARG A 89 -8.00 9.76 -13.02
CA ARG A 89 -6.68 10.18 -13.50
C ARG A 89 -5.67 10.04 -12.36
N GLY A 90 -4.50 9.47 -12.63
CA GLY A 90 -3.42 9.38 -11.66
C GLY A 90 -2.43 10.53 -11.79
N TYR A 91 -1.78 10.86 -10.67
CA TYR A 91 -0.61 11.71 -10.59
C TYR A 91 0.43 11.00 -9.74
N VAL A 92 1.69 11.04 -10.15
CA VAL A 92 2.77 10.48 -9.33
C VAL A 92 3.55 11.63 -8.74
N VAL A 93 3.45 11.72 -7.42
CA VAL A 93 4.19 12.69 -6.59
C VAL A 93 5.59 12.17 -6.35
N THR A 94 6.60 12.98 -6.60
CA THR A 94 8.01 12.60 -6.49
C THR A 94 8.88 13.82 -6.19
N ASP A 95 9.97 13.59 -5.48
CA ASP A 95 10.99 14.61 -5.23
C ASP A 95 11.98 14.77 -6.40
N ASP A 96 11.91 13.87 -7.40
CA ASP A 96 12.83 13.89 -8.56
C ASP A 96 12.46 14.96 -9.61
N LEU A 97 11.26 15.54 -9.53
CA LEU A 97 10.73 16.54 -10.48
C LEU A 97 10.00 17.66 -9.74
N GLU A 98 10.00 18.86 -10.34
CA GLU A 98 9.26 20.02 -9.80
C GLU A 98 7.74 19.88 -9.94
N GLU A 99 7.26 19.08 -10.90
CA GLU A 99 5.84 18.86 -11.17
C GLU A 99 5.49 17.38 -11.11
N ASP A 100 4.28 17.08 -10.63
CA ASP A 100 3.74 15.73 -10.60
C ASP A 100 3.54 15.15 -11.99
N VAL A 101 3.83 13.86 -12.14
CA VAL A 101 3.69 13.16 -13.42
C VAL A 101 2.28 12.66 -13.61
N ALA A 102 1.58 13.20 -14.62
CA ALA A 102 0.22 12.79 -14.95
C ALA A 102 0.18 11.40 -15.58
N ILE A 103 -0.69 10.52 -15.06
CA ILE A 103 -0.87 9.15 -15.53
C ILE A 103 -2.31 8.95 -16.01
N GLU A 104 -2.48 8.65 -17.29
CA GLU A 104 -3.79 8.27 -17.82
C GLU A 104 -4.26 6.93 -17.22
N ARG A 105 -5.58 6.77 -16.99
CA ARG A 105 -6.18 5.54 -16.45
C ARG A 105 -5.68 4.26 -17.11
N LYS A 106 -5.56 4.24 -18.44
CA LYS A 106 -5.06 3.08 -19.20
C LYS A 106 -3.58 2.74 -18.97
N ARG A 107 -2.83 3.66 -18.32
CA ARG A 107 -1.39 3.55 -18.01
C ARG A 107 -1.10 3.36 -16.52
N LEU A 108 -2.14 3.24 -15.68
CA LEU A 108 -2.02 2.98 -14.24
C LEU A 108 -1.41 1.59 -13.94
N ASN A 109 -1.46 0.68 -14.91
CA ASN A 109 -0.82 -0.64 -14.83
C ASN A 109 -1.13 -1.39 -13.52
N LYS A 110 -2.41 -1.38 -13.09
CA LYS A 110 -2.90 -2.08 -11.90
C LYS A 110 -2.44 -1.48 -10.57
N ALA A 111 -1.87 -0.30 -10.57
CA ALA A 111 -1.55 0.44 -9.36
C ALA A 111 -2.81 1.09 -8.79
N PHE A 112 -2.90 1.11 -7.48
CA PHE A 112 -3.95 1.76 -6.72
C PHE A 112 -3.46 3.06 -6.08
N ASN A 113 -4.40 3.85 -5.60
CA ASN A 113 -4.11 5.08 -4.89
C ASN A 113 -3.21 4.84 -3.67
N GLY A 114 -2.12 5.58 -3.60
CA GLY A 114 -1.11 5.49 -2.55
C GLY A 114 0.00 4.45 -2.79
N ASP A 115 -0.07 3.64 -3.86
CA ASP A 115 1.02 2.72 -4.20
C ASP A 115 2.31 3.47 -4.52
N VAL A 116 3.44 2.95 -4.05
CA VAL A 116 4.75 3.41 -4.50
C VAL A 116 5.06 2.74 -5.83
N VAL A 117 5.32 3.55 -6.84
CA VAL A 117 5.45 3.08 -8.23
C VAL A 117 6.70 3.59 -8.91
N THR A 118 7.17 2.84 -9.89
CA THR A 118 8.18 3.29 -10.85
C THR A 118 7.50 3.73 -12.13
N VAL A 119 7.81 4.92 -12.61
CA VAL A 119 7.17 5.58 -13.75
C VAL A 119 8.16 5.88 -14.85
N LEU A 120 7.79 5.55 -16.09
CA LEU A 120 8.47 6.06 -17.27
C LEU A 120 7.86 7.40 -17.65
N VAL A 121 8.58 8.48 -17.42
CA VAL A 121 8.17 9.83 -17.78
C VAL A 121 8.30 10.04 -19.29
N ARG A 122 7.30 10.67 -19.88
CA ARG A 122 7.25 11.06 -21.30
C ARG A 122 7.05 12.56 -21.37
N GLN A 123 8.11 13.30 -21.40
CA GLN A 123 8.07 14.73 -21.61
C GLN A 123 8.54 15.02 -23.03
N LYS A 124 7.69 15.64 -23.85
CA LYS A 124 8.05 16.00 -25.22
C LYS A 124 8.83 17.28 -25.28
N ASN A 125 8.51 18.26 -24.44
CA ASN A 125 9.18 19.56 -24.34
C ASN A 125 9.15 20.03 -22.87
N GLN A 126 10.12 20.84 -22.43
CA GLN A 126 10.18 21.42 -21.09
C GLN A 126 8.98 22.30 -20.70
N LYS A 127 8.14 22.71 -21.68
CA LYS A 127 6.93 23.54 -21.45
C LYS A 127 5.65 22.72 -21.26
N GLU A 128 5.67 21.42 -21.48
CA GLU A 128 4.49 20.55 -21.32
C GLU A 128 4.57 19.84 -19.96
N LYS A 129 3.42 19.71 -19.28
CA LYS A 129 3.33 18.93 -18.03
C LYS A 129 3.80 17.50 -18.26
N PRO A 130 4.59 16.94 -17.33
CA PRO A 130 5.11 15.60 -17.49
C PRO A 130 3.97 14.57 -17.48
N GLU A 131 3.96 13.71 -18.50
CA GLU A 131 3.07 12.55 -18.56
C GLU A 131 3.88 11.27 -18.42
N GLY A 132 3.28 10.24 -17.82
CA GLY A 132 3.99 8.98 -17.59
C GLY A 132 3.15 7.74 -17.83
N GLU A 133 3.84 6.60 -17.64
CA GLU A 133 3.28 5.26 -17.63
C GLU A 133 3.91 4.49 -16.47
N ILE A 134 3.08 3.91 -15.60
CA ILE A 134 3.57 3.09 -14.51
C ILE A 134 4.21 1.82 -15.09
N LEU A 135 5.47 1.60 -14.74
CA LEU A 135 6.22 0.40 -15.14
C LEU A 135 6.03 -0.74 -14.13
N GLU A 136 6.11 -0.40 -12.85
CA GLU A 136 6.09 -1.38 -11.76
C GLU A 136 5.49 -0.78 -10.50
N ILE A 137 4.81 -1.60 -9.72
CA ILE A 137 4.38 -1.31 -8.36
C ILE A 137 5.51 -1.81 -7.47
N VAL A 138 6.21 -0.89 -6.83
CA VAL A 138 7.33 -1.18 -5.93
C VAL A 138 6.82 -1.67 -4.58
N GLN A 139 5.77 -0.99 -4.09
CA GLN A 139 5.14 -1.32 -2.82
C GLN A 139 3.65 -0.98 -2.89
N ARG A 140 2.82 -1.93 -2.47
CA ARG A 140 1.39 -1.68 -2.25
C ARG A 140 1.19 -0.88 -0.97
N LYS A 141 0.32 0.12 -1.02
CA LYS A 141 -0.11 0.82 0.19
C LYS A 141 -1.04 -0.05 1.02
N LYS A 142 -1.96 -0.75 0.36
CA LYS A 142 -2.96 -1.61 1.02
C LYS A 142 -3.36 -2.79 0.14
N GLU A 143 -3.67 -3.89 0.78
CA GLU A 143 -4.12 -5.14 0.14
C GLU A 143 -5.59 -5.46 0.45
N LYS A 144 -6.17 -4.79 1.46
CA LYS A 144 -7.56 -4.97 1.88
C LYS A 144 -8.39 -3.74 1.51
N PHE A 145 -9.60 -3.99 1.03
CA PHE A 145 -10.53 -2.96 0.56
C PHE A 145 -11.92 -3.24 1.08
N ILE A 146 -12.73 -2.19 1.20
CA ILE A 146 -14.14 -2.31 1.59
C ILE A 146 -15.00 -2.04 0.37
N GLY A 147 -16.04 -2.84 0.21
CA GLY A 147 -17.01 -2.65 -0.84
C GLY A 147 -18.30 -3.42 -0.59
N VAL A 148 -19.27 -3.20 -1.45
CA VAL A 148 -20.54 -3.92 -1.42
C VAL A 148 -20.45 -5.15 -2.31
N PHE A 149 -20.78 -6.29 -1.76
CA PHE A 149 -20.75 -7.55 -2.47
C PHE A 149 -21.99 -7.74 -3.32
N GLU A 150 -21.80 -8.15 -4.56
CA GLU A 150 -22.82 -8.57 -5.50
C GLU A 150 -22.58 -10.03 -5.88
N ARG A 151 -23.50 -10.92 -5.47
CA ARG A 151 -23.37 -12.36 -5.67
C ARG A 151 -24.11 -12.82 -6.91
N HIS A 152 -23.42 -13.54 -7.77
CA HIS A 152 -24.00 -14.34 -8.86
C HIS A 152 -23.86 -15.84 -8.53
N LYS A 153 -24.40 -16.70 -9.40
CA LYS A 153 -24.45 -18.16 -9.16
C LYS A 153 -23.07 -18.78 -8.96
N ASP A 154 -22.08 -18.42 -9.81
CA ASP A 154 -20.76 -19.04 -9.85
C ASP A 154 -19.60 -18.05 -9.66
N TYR A 155 -19.89 -16.78 -9.44
CA TYR A 155 -18.94 -15.71 -9.20
C TYR A 155 -19.60 -14.53 -8.50
N GLY A 156 -18.84 -13.55 -8.09
CA GLY A 156 -19.35 -12.30 -7.56
C GLY A 156 -18.44 -11.12 -7.86
N PHE A 157 -18.90 -9.93 -7.49
CA PHE A 157 -18.10 -8.72 -7.52
C PHE A 157 -18.16 -8.01 -6.17
N VAL A 158 -17.07 -7.39 -5.78
CA VAL A 158 -17.08 -6.42 -4.70
C VAL A 158 -16.85 -5.04 -5.30
N ASN A 159 -17.91 -4.22 -5.26
CA ASN A 159 -17.89 -2.84 -5.73
C ASN A 159 -17.39 -1.94 -4.61
N THR A 160 -16.21 -1.36 -4.79
CA THR A 160 -15.64 -0.41 -3.84
C THR A 160 -16.23 0.97 -4.09
N ARG A 161 -16.97 1.51 -3.15
CA ARG A 161 -17.63 2.83 -3.28
C ARG A 161 -16.65 4.01 -3.30
N SER A 162 -15.36 3.77 -3.23
CA SER A 162 -14.36 4.82 -3.27
C SER A 162 -14.25 5.44 -4.66
N ALA A 163 -14.40 6.76 -4.75
CA ALA A 163 -14.22 7.51 -6.00
C ALA A 163 -12.79 7.39 -6.60
N ARG A 164 -11.81 6.95 -5.79
CA ARG A 164 -10.43 6.74 -6.21
C ARG A 164 -10.15 5.32 -6.72
N MET A 165 -11.16 4.43 -6.65
CA MET A 165 -11.08 3.10 -7.24
C MET A 165 -11.62 3.12 -8.66
N TYR A 166 -10.89 2.52 -9.57
CA TYR A 166 -11.23 2.50 -10.98
C TYR A 166 -11.64 1.11 -11.50
N THR A 167 -11.73 0.11 -10.61
CA THR A 167 -12.13 -1.27 -10.93
C THR A 167 -12.75 -1.93 -9.71
N ASP A 168 -13.63 -2.91 -9.96
CA ASP A 168 -14.22 -3.78 -8.95
C ASP A 168 -13.36 -5.03 -8.77
N PHE A 169 -13.56 -5.75 -7.65
CA PHE A 169 -12.91 -7.03 -7.40
C PHE A 169 -13.77 -8.16 -7.91
N PHE A 170 -13.20 -9.04 -8.72
CA PHE A 170 -13.84 -10.28 -9.13
C PHE A 170 -13.62 -11.35 -8.05
N ILE A 171 -14.69 -12.02 -7.64
CA ILE A 171 -14.68 -13.04 -6.59
C ILE A 171 -15.05 -14.38 -7.23
N ASN A 172 -14.12 -15.34 -7.13
CA ASN A 172 -14.42 -16.72 -7.56
C ASN A 172 -15.41 -17.38 -6.60
N LYS A 173 -16.11 -18.40 -7.08
CA LYS A 173 -17.11 -19.16 -6.30
C LYS A 173 -16.59 -19.63 -4.95
N GLU A 174 -15.37 -20.14 -4.92
CA GLU A 174 -14.69 -20.64 -3.73
C GLU A 174 -14.34 -19.56 -2.70
N ASP A 175 -14.21 -18.31 -3.14
CA ASP A 175 -13.82 -17.16 -2.32
C ASP A 175 -15.05 -16.33 -1.87
N MET A 176 -16.26 -16.69 -2.30
CA MET A 176 -17.49 -15.96 -1.96
C MET A 176 -17.98 -16.21 -0.53
N GLY A 177 -17.60 -17.35 0.09
CA GLY A 177 -18.12 -17.74 1.39
C GLY A 177 -19.65 -17.79 1.46
N GLY A 178 -20.19 -17.55 2.65
CA GLY A 178 -21.64 -17.50 2.91
C GLY A 178 -22.28 -16.12 2.72
N TYR A 179 -21.53 -15.12 2.25
CA TYR A 179 -21.97 -13.73 2.16
C TYR A 179 -23.04 -13.53 1.08
N LYS A 180 -23.93 -12.55 1.30
CA LYS A 180 -25.08 -12.24 0.44
C LYS A 180 -24.89 -10.95 -0.32
N THR A 181 -25.61 -10.80 -1.42
CA THR A 181 -25.67 -9.54 -2.17
C THR A 181 -26.15 -8.40 -1.27
N GLY A 182 -25.48 -7.27 -1.34
CA GLY A 182 -25.78 -6.07 -0.56
C GLY A 182 -24.96 -5.95 0.74
N GLU A 183 -24.30 -7.02 1.19
CA GLU A 183 -23.43 -6.94 2.37
C GLU A 183 -22.21 -6.08 2.10
N THR A 184 -21.83 -5.26 3.08
CA THR A 184 -20.55 -4.55 3.07
C THR A 184 -19.48 -5.49 3.60
N VAL A 185 -18.48 -5.75 2.78
CA VAL A 185 -17.43 -6.74 3.06
C VAL A 185 -16.03 -6.15 2.93
N VAL A 186 -15.10 -6.79 3.63
CA VAL A 186 -13.66 -6.59 3.42
C VAL A 186 -13.19 -7.60 2.39
N VAL A 187 -12.57 -7.15 1.32
CA VAL A 187 -11.97 -7.97 0.27
C VAL A 187 -10.46 -7.79 0.25
N GLU A 188 -9.73 -8.88 0.18
CA GLU A 188 -8.27 -8.92 0.03
C GLU A 188 -7.89 -9.30 -1.40
N ILE A 189 -6.86 -8.67 -1.96
CA ILE A 189 -6.34 -9.01 -3.29
C ILE A 189 -5.65 -10.38 -3.22
N LYS A 190 -6.10 -11.34 -4.07
CA LYS A 190 -5.37 -12.59 -4.31
C LYS A 190 -4.34 -12.45 -5.41
N LYS A 191 -4.78 -11.96 -6.56
CA LYS A 191 -3.93 -11.78 -7.75
C LYS A 191 -4.60 -10.85 -8.76
N TRP A 192 -3.80 -10.27 -9.64
CA TRP A 192 -4.32 -9.53 -10.79
C TRP A 192 -3.56 -9.93 -12.05
N GLU A 193 -4.12 -10.85 -12.81
CA GLU A 193 -3.52 -11.34 -14.06
C GLU A 193 -3.46 -10.25 -15.12
N GLU A 194 -2.39 -10.28 -15.96
CA GLU A 194 -2.14 -9.24 -16.97
C GLU A 194 -3.30 -9.01 -17.94
N LYS A 195 -4.07 -10.06 -18.26
CA LYS A 195 -5.16 -10.00 -19.24
C LYS A 195 -6.52 -9.66 -18.65
N LYS A 196 -6.66 -9.66 -17.32
CA LYS A 196 -7.94 -9.39 -16.63
C LYS A 196 -8.09 -7.89 -16.37
N GLU A 197 -9.32 -7.40 -16.50
CA GLU A 197 -9.66 -6.01 -16.24
C GLU A 197 -9.81 -5.75 -14.74
N SER A 198 -10.29 -6.73 -13.99
CA SER A 198 -10.48 -6.69 -12.53
C SER A 198 -9.49 -7.58 -11.79
N PRO A 199 -9.04 -7.19 -10.60
CA PRO A 199 -8.29 -8.05 -9.71
C PRO A 199 -9.17 -9.18 -9.19
N GLU A 200 -8.60 -10.35 -8.93
CA GLU A 200 -9.24 -11.41 -8.16
C GLU A 200 -9.07 -11.11 -6.68
N GLY A 201 -10.16 -11.15 -5.94
CA GLY A 201 -10.20 -10.95 -4.51
C GLY A 201 -10.77 -12.14 -3.76
N LYS A 202 -10.54 -12.18 -2.46
CA LYS A 202 -11.16 -13.08 -1.49
C LYS A 202 -11.88 -12.24 -0.45
N ILE A 203 -13.14 -12.55 -0.15
CA ILE A 203 -13.85 -11.92 0.95
C ILE A 203 -13.29 -12.47 2.26
N ILE A 204 -12.85 -11.57 3.15
CA ILE A 204 -12.26 -11.90 4.44
C ILE A 204 -13.33 -11.92 5.52
N LYS A 205 -14.16 -10.86 5.58
CA LYS A 205 -15.26 -10.75 6.54
C LYS A 205 -16.35 -9.80 6.07
N SER A 206 -17.54 -9.92 6.66
CA SER A 206 -18.60 -8.90 6.58
C SER A 206 -18.40 -7.89 7.70
N LEU A 207 -18.73 -6.61 7.42
CA LEU A 207 -18.69 -5.53 8.39
C LEU A 207 -20.04 -5.33 9.11
N GLY A 208 -20.98 -6.26 8.88
CA GLY A 208 -22.33 -6.17 9.48
C GLY A 208 -23.25 -5.18 8.78
N GLU A 209 -24.32 -4.78 9.48
CA GLU A 209 -25.39 -3.93 8.94
C GLU A 209 -25.42 -2.53 9.55
N LYS A 210 -24.67 -2.30 10.65
CA LYS A 210 -24.67 -1.01 11.35
C LYS A 210 -23.83 0.01 10.59
N LYS A 211 -24.49 1.06 10.15
CA LYS A 211 -23.90 2.08 9.29
C LYS A 211 -22.69 2.78 9.94
N GLU A 212 -22.81 3.07 11.23
CA GLU A 212 -21.77 3.76 12.01
C GLU A 212 -20.49 2.92 12.11
N GLU A 213 -20.62 1.62 12.34
CA GLU A 213 -19.50 0.68 12.38
C GLU A 213 -18.86 0.53 11.00
N ILE A 214 -19.66 0.46 9.93
CA ILE A 214 -19.17 0.38 8.55
C ILE A 214 -18.38 1.65 8.20
N GLU A 215 -18.87 2.83 8.58
CA GLU A 215 -18.18 4.10 8.32
C GLU A 215 -16.84 4.16 9.07
N ALA A 216 -16.81 3.81 10.35
CA ALA A 216 -15.60 3.78 11.16
C ALA A 216 -14.55 2.80 10.56
N TYR A 217 -14.97 1.57 10.26
CA TYR A 217 -14.09 0.59 9.61
C TYR A 217 -13.59 1.06 8.24
N SER A 218 -14.46 1.73 7.47
CA SER A 218 -14.07 2.25 6.15
C SER A 218 -12.95 3.27 6.25
N ILE A 219 -13.01 4.15 7.25
CA ILE A 219 -11.95 5.13 7.52
C ILE A 219 -10.65 4.42 7.90
N LEU A 220 -10.68 3.48 8.83
CA LEU A 220 -9.50 2.73 9.26
C LEU A 220 -8.83 2.02 8.09
N TYR A 221 -9.59 1.25 7.31
CA TYR A 221 -9.06 0.54 6.13
C TYR A 221 -8.60 1.49 5.01
N GLU A 222 -9.24 2.67 4.87
CA GLU A 222 -8.78 3.68 3.89
C GLU A 222 -7.39 4.22 4.25
N HIS A 223 -7.10 4.34 5.53
CA HIS A 223 -5.79 4.76 6.04
C HIS A 223 -4.80 3.61 6.21
N GLY A 224 -5.20 2.37 5.90
CA GLY A 224 -4.33 1.19 6.02
C GLY A 224 -4.18 0.68 7.45
N LEU A 225 -5.05 1.14 8.36
CA LEU A 225 -5.08 0.69 9.74
C LEU A 225 -5.88 -0.60 9.87
N SER A 226 -5.38 -1.53 10.68
CA SER A 226 -6.11 -2.74 11.04
C SER A 226 -7.12 -2.44 12.15
N VAL A 227 -8.25 -3.14 12.11
CA VAL A 227 -9.25 -3.09 13.20
C VAL A 227 -8.91 -4.11 14.30
N GLU A 228 -8.14 -5.10 13.95
CA GLU A 228 -7.73 -6.19 14.85
C GLU A 228 -6.22 -6.14 14.99
N PHE A 229 -5.74 -6.24 16.22
CA PHE A 229 -4.32 -6.39 16.45
C PHE A 229 -3.83 -7.77 15.98
N PRO A 230 -2.56 -7.90 15.58
CA PRO A 230 -1.95 -9.19 15.32
C PRO A 230 -2.06 -10.10 16.55
N GLU A 231 -2.33 -11.40 16.36
CA GLU A 231 -2.50 -12.37 17.46
C GLU A 231 -1.30 -12.40 18.43
N ILE A 232 -0.09 -12.14 17.91
CA ILE A 232 1.11 -12.08 18.72
C ILE A 232 1.10 -10.87 19.68
N VAL A 233 0.57 -9.74 19.24
CA VAL A 233 0.43 -8.51 20.05
C VAL A 233 -0.64 -8.69 21.11
N GLU A 234 -1.79 -9.28 20.75
CA GLU A 234 -2.85 -9.59 21.73
C GLU A 234 -2.36 -10.53 22.82
N LYS A 235 -1.64 -11.59 22.46
CA LYS A 235 -1.03 -12.53 23.43
C LYS A 235 -0.01 -11.85 24.35
N GLU A 236 0.78 -10.93 23.82
CA GLU A 236 1.73 -10.16 24.63
C GLU A 236 1.02 -9.26 25.62
N ALA A 237 -0.02 -8.54 25.19
CA ALA A 237 -0.85 -7.70 26.04
C ALA A 237 -1.55 -8.52 27.15
N GLU A 238 -2.10 -9.69 26.82
CA GLU A 238 -2.68 -10.62 27.80
C GLU A 238 -1.67 -11.07 28.84
N GLN A 239 -0.44 -11.41 28.45
CA GLN A 239 0.64 -11.82 29.35
C GLN A 239 1.01 -10.67 30.30
N ILE A 240 1.10 -9.43 29.81
CA ILE A 240 1.37 -8.25 30.61
C ILE A 240 0.24 -8.04 31.64
N SER A 241 -1.01 -8.12 31.19
CA SER A 241 -2.19 -7.97 32.05
C SER A 241 -2.28 -9.05 33.15
N ALA A 242 -1.87 -10.28 32.85
CA ALA A 242 -1.88 -11.40 33.79
C ALA A 242 -0.76 -11.36 34.85
N GLN A 243 0.27 -10.52 34.66
CA GLN A 243 1.38 -10.43 35.59
C GLN A 243 0.95 -9.82 36.93
N SER A 244 1.49 -10.38 38.02
CA SER A 244 1.30 -9.83 39.35
C SER A 244 2.19 -8.60 39.58
N HIS A 245 1.59 -7.47 39.80
CA HIS A 245 2.30 -6.20 40.05
C HIS A 245 2.74 -6.03 41.52
N LYS A 246 2.52 -6.99 42.40
CA LYS A 246 2.83 -6.90 43.84
C LYS A 246 4.27 -6.46 44.12
N LYS A 247 5.24 -7.08 43.43
CA LYS A 247 6.67 -6.74 43.59
C LYS A 247 7.01 -5.32 43.10
N GLU A 248 6.29 -4.81 42.13
CA GLU A 248 6.49 -3.46 41.62
C GLU A 248 5.88 -2.41 42.59
N VAL A 249 4.73 -2.69 43.15
CA VAL A 249 4.12 -1.83 44.18
C VAL A 249 5.06 -1.65 45.36
N GLU A 250 5.74 -2.71 45.81
CA GLU A 250 6.71 -2.67 46.93
C GLU A 250 7.93 -1.79 46.66
N LYS A 251 8.31 -1.60 45.41
CA LYS A 251 9.46 -0.76 45.00
C LYS A 251 9.12 0.69 44.77
N ARG A 252 7.85 1.03 44.63
CA ARG A 252 7.37 2.39 44.33
C ARG A 252 6.99 3.16 45.60
N LYS A 253 7.08 4.51 45.53
CA LYS A 253 6.60 5.38 46.61
C LYS A 253 5.09 5.23 46.73
N ASP A 254 4.62 4.91 47.92
CA ASP A 254 3.19 4.84 48.22
C ASP A 254 2.61 6.24 48.34
N MET A 255 1.66 6.59 47.49
CA MET A 255 0.99 7.88 47.41
C MET A 255 -0.50 7.80 47.85
N ARG A 256 -0.97 6.64 48.34
CA ARG A 256 -2.38 6.42 48.62
C ARG A 256 -2.94 7.31 49.72
N ASP A 257 -2.08 7.78 50.64
CA ASP A 257 -2.45 8.68 51.73
C ASP A 257 -2.23 10.17 51.37
N VAL A 258 -1.80 10.47 50.15
CA VAL A 258 -1.55 11.85 49.68
C VAL A 258 -2.73 12.31 48.84
N LEU A 259 -3.23 13.52 49.09
CA LEU A 259 -4.26 14.12 48.25
C LEU A 259 -3.80 14.17 46.81
N THR A 260 -4.43 13.34 45.98
CA THR A 260 -4.09 13.22 44.56
C THR A 260 -5.39 13.26 43.75
N PHE A 261 -5.41 14.02 42.67
CA PHE A 261 -6.58 14.16 41.82
C PHE A 261 -6.18 14.30 40.33
N THR A 262 -7.14 14.01 39.46
CA THR A 262 -7.05 14.23 38.01
C THR A 262 -8.03 15.33 37.59
N ILE A 263 -7.83 15.93 36.41
CA ILE A 263 -8.73 16.94 35.84
C ILE A 263 -9.00 16.51 34.39
N ASP A 264 -10.01 15.68 34.24
CA ASP A 264 -10.35 15.03 32.97
C ASP A 264 -11.79 15.37 32.55
N PRO A 265 -12.17 15.22 31.29
CA PRO A 265 -13.56 15.24 30.83
C PRO A 265 -14.42 14.18 31.54
N ASP A 266 -15.72 14.45 31.66
CA ASP A 266 -16.66 13.54 32.37
C ASP A 266 -16.77 12.14 31.73
N ASP A 267 -16.42 12.00 30.46
CA ASP A 267 -16.46 10.76 29.71
C ASP A 267 -15.09 10.08 29.60
N ALA A 268 -14.05 10.59 30.22
CA ALA A 268 -12.73 9.98 30.26
C ALA A 268 -12.77 8.58 30.89
N LYS A 269 -12.12 7.61 30.22
CA LYS A 269 -12.05 6.20 30.66
C LYS A 269 -10.67 5.82 31.17
N ASP A 270 -9.66 6.59 30.80
CA ASP A 270 -8.25 6.41 31.10
C ASP A 270 -7.70 7.73 31.66
N PHE A 271 -6.96 7.64 32.74
CA PHE A 271 -6.35 8.77 33.41
C PHE A 271 -4.83 8.70 33.26
N ASP A 272 -4.28 9.51 32.36
CA ASP A 272 -2.86 9.47 32.00
C ASP A 272 -2.02 10.30 32.97
N ASP A 273 -2.58 11.31 33.61
CA ASP A 273 -1.87 12.19 34.51
C ASP A 273 -2.69 12.52 35.80
N ALA A 274 -1.97 12.84 36.86
CA ALA A 274 -2.52 13.25 38.09
C ALA A 274 -1.62 14.27 38.78
N ILE A 275 -2.22 15.06 39.66
CA ILE A 275 -1.54 16.05 40.48
C ILE A 275 -1.71 15.67 41.95
N SER A 276 -0.61 15.63 42.72
CA SER A 276 -0.66 15.52 44.17
C SER A 276 -0.28 16.84 44.83
N PHE A 277 -0.85 17.07 46.01
CA PHE A 277 -0.68 18.30 46.80
C PHE A 277 -0.42 17.97 48.26
N VAL A 278 0.66 18.52 48.79
CA VAL A 278 1.01 18.43 50.22
C VAL A 278 1.37 19.82 50.73
N GLU A 279 0.70 20.27 51.77
CA GLU A 279 1.08 21.50 52.55
C GLU A 279 2.16 21.10 53.55
N ILE A 280 3.40 21.60 53.34
CA ILE A 280 4.52 21.36 54.23
C ILE A 280 4.44 22.37 55.44
N ASN A 281 4.10 23.62 55.12
CA ASN A 281 3.81 24.66 56.08
C ASN A 281 3.03 25.80 55.41
N LYS A 282 2.62 26.85 56.17
CA LYS A 282 1.77 27.94 55.65
C LYS A 282 2.26 28.64 54.37
N ASN A 283 3.55 28.52 54.04
CA ASN A 283 4.14 29.21 52.89
C ASN A 283 4.87 28.27 51.95
N LEU A 284 4.82 26.93 52.17
CA LEU A 284 5.51 25.97 51.39
C LEU A 284 4.59 24.77 51.06
N PHE A 285 4.48 24.48 49.78
CA PHE A 285 3.69 23.38 49.25
C PHE A 285 4.57 22.50 48.38
N GLU A 286 4.35 21.21 48.44
CA GLU A 286 4.89 20.23 47.49
C GLU A 286 3.80 19.85 46.51
N ILE A 287 4.07 20.01 45.19
CA ILE A 287 3.17 19.62 44.14
C ILE A 287 3.87 18.50 43.37
N GLY A 288 3.23 17.33 43.27
CA GLY A 288 3.68 16.22 42.45
C GLY A 288 2.89 16.20 41.16
N VAL A 289 3.59 15.95 40.04
CA VAL A 289 3.00 15.64 38.76
C VAL A 289 3.28 14.19 38.49
N HIS A 290 2.23 13.40 38.28
CA HIS A 290 2.31 11.95 38.08
C HIS A 290 1.83 11.63 36.70
N ILE A 291 2.63 10.84 35.96
CA ILE A 291 2.30 10.38 34.59
C ILE A 291 2.25 8.86 34.61
N ALA A 292 1.27 8.30 33.89
CA ALA A 292 1.16 6.85 33.71
C ALA A 292 2.47 6.26 33.13
N ASP A 293 3.01 5.26 33.83
CA ASP A 293 4.27 4.61 33.46
C ASP A 293 4.06 3.53 32.41
N VAL A 294 3.63 3.95 31.20
CA VAL A 294 3.36 3.05 30.08
C VAL A 294 4.61 2.24 29.70
N SER A 295 5.79 2.86 29.77
CA SER A 295 7.06 2.21 29.44
C SER A 295 7.44 1.05 30.38
N HIS A 296 6.81 0.98 31.56
CA HIS A 296 6.93 -0.17 32.45
C HIS A 296 6.30 -1.42 31.84
N PHE A 297 5.19 -1.26 31.14
CA PHE A 297 4.41 -2.35 30.53
C PHE A 297 4.85 -2.63 29.10
N VAL A 298 4.96 -1.58 28.28
CA VAL A 298 5.39 -1.71 26.89
C VAL A 298 6.91 -1.51 26.80
N LYS A 299 7.62 -2.60 26.55
CA LYS A 299 9.09 -2.61 26.48
C LYS A 299 9.55 -2.38 25.06
N GLU A 300 10.60 -1.56 24.90
CA GLU A 300 11.23 -1.31 23.61
C GLU A 300 11.60 -2.61 22.88
N GLY A 301 11.25 -2.71 21.61
CA GLY A 301 11.54 -3.83 20.73
C GLY A 301 10.59 -5.02 20.84
N THR A 302 9.58 -4.97 21.71
CA THR A 302 8.53 -6.00 21.78
C THR A 302 7.57 -5.90 20.60
N GLU A 303 6.70 -6.88 20.39
CA GLU A 303 5.72 -6.83 19.31
C GLU A 303 4.64 -5.77 19.56
N LEU A 304 4.29 -5.55 20.83
CA LEU A 304 3.37 -4.49 21.23
C LEU A 304 3.95 -3.08 21.00
N ASP A 305 5.27 -2.90 21.17
CA ASP A 305 5.96 -1.63 20.92
C ASP A 305 6.08 -1.32 19.41
N LYS A 306 6.14 -2.35 18.58
CA LYS A 306 6.26 -2.20 17.11
C LYS A 306 4.93 -1.92 16.42
N GLU A 307 3.79 -2.33 17.02
CA GLU A 307 2.43 -2.10 16.51
C GLU A 307 1.95 -0.68 16.82
#